data_3b8f9ff781eefacb63cb6f9fa5b817c0
#
_entry.id   3b8f9ff781eefacb63cb6f9fa5b817c0
#
_cell.length_a   1.000
_cell.length_b   1.000
_cell.length_c   1.000
_cell.angle_alpha   90.00
_cell.angle_beta   90.00
_cell.angle_gamma   90.00
#
_symmetry.space_group_name_H-M   'P 1'
#
loop_
_entity.id
_entity.type
_entity.pdbx_description
1 polymer ?
#
loop_
_entity_poly.entity_id
_entity_poly.type
_entity_poly.pdbx_seq_one_letter_code
_entity_poly.pdbx_strand_id
1 'polypeptide(L)'
;HIPCETAFMCAKSYYNGTVSSGIVKITMDLMQDISQYHVIIAEDIIDTGRTLNDVMKLLKSRNPLSLKVVTLLDKPDRRLVDLEADISLFTIPDLFVIGYGLDCGEIYRNLPYIAEYDEEDLA
;
A
#
# COMPACT_ATOMS: atom_id res chain seq x y z
N HIS A 1 24.50 -0.90 8.01
CA HIS A 1 23.61 0.25 8.16
C HIS A 1 23.80 1.16 6.94
N ILE A 2 22.71 1.40 6.22
CA ILE A 2 22.68 2.30 5.08
C ILE A 2 22.00 3.60 5.55
N PRO A 3 22.59 4.78 5.34
CA PRO A 3 21.93 6.05 5.63
C PRO A 3 20.64 6.16 4.81
N CYS A 4 19.52 6.45 5.46
CA CYS A 4 18.25 6.66 4.81
C CYS A 4 17.44 7.74 5.53
N GLU A 5 16.61 8.42 4.76
CA GLU A 5 15.59 9.34 5.26
C GLU A 5 14.23 8.65 5.19
N THR A 6 13.38 8.90 6.16
CA THR A 6 12.01 8.38 6.18
C THR A 6 11.03 9.51 5.95
N ALA A 7 10.11 9.32 5.03
CA ALA A 7 9.02 10.24 4.75
C ALA A 7 7.70 9.47 4.66
N PHE A 8 6.60 10.16 4.92
CA PHE A 8 5.27 9.57 4.90
C PHE A 8 4.37 10.27 3.88
N MET A 9 3.50 9.49 3.27
CA MET A 9 2.54 9.95 2.29
C MET A 9 1.21 9.25 2.55
N CYS A 10 0.10 9.98 2.43
CA CYS A 10 -1.24 9.42 2.55
C CYS A 10 -1.98 9.56 1.24
N ALA A 11 -2.44 8.44 0.70
CA ALA A 11 -3.29 8.38 -0.47
C ALA A 11 -4.59 7.64 -0.13
N LYS A 12 -5.71 8.17 -0.57
CA LYS A 12 -7.03 7.54 -0.41
C LYS A 12 -7.68 7.35 -1.76
N SER A 13 -8.22 6.15 -1.97
CA SER A 13 -9.06 5.86 -3.13
C SER A 13 -10.50 6.19 -2.81
N TYR A 14 -11.15 6.96 -3.67
CA TYR A 14 -12.57 7.25 -3.60
C TYR A 14 -13.26 6.55 -4.77
N TYR A 15 -14.08 5.55 -4.46
CA TYR A 15 -14.91 4.85 -5.44
C TYR A 15 -16.35 5.30 -5.28
N ASN A 16 -16.90 5.95 -6.28
CA ASN A 16 -18.33 6.24 -6.35
C ASN A 16 -19.03 5.08 -7.05
N GLY A 17 -19.56 4.12 -6.28
CA GLY A 17 -20.46 3.08 -6.77
C GLY A 17 -19.88 2.22 -7.91
N THR A 18 -20.62 2.05 -8.98
CA THR A 18 -20.40 1.05 -10.03
C THR A 18 -19.41 1.45 -11.14
N VAL A 19 -18.73 2.59 -11.05
CA VAL A 19 -17.82 3.06 -12.10
C VAL A 19 -16.39 2.76 -11.76
N SER A 20 -15.69 2.09 -12.68
CA SER A 20 -14.31 1.61 -12.57
C SER A 20 -13.23 2.70 -12.54
N SER A 21 -13.58 3.97 -12.50
CA SER A 21 -12.66 5.11 -12.43
C SER A 21 -12.65 5.69 -11.00
N GLY A 22 -12.02 4.98 -10.07
CA GLY A 22 -11.70 5.55 -8.76
C GLY A 22 -10.70 6.70 -8.91
N ILE A 23 -10.91 7.77 -8.15
CA ILE A 23 -9.96 8.88 -8.05
C ILE A 23 -9.10 8.63 -6.81
N VAL A 24 -7.78 8.58 -6.99
CA VAL A 24 -6.84 8.58 -5.87
C VAL A 24 -6.56 10.02 -5.47
N LYS A 25 -6.82 10.33 -4.20
CA LYS A 25 -6.54 11.63 -3.61
C LYS A 25 -5.35 11.53 -2.67
N ILE A 26 -4.36 12.38 -2.88
CA ILE A 26 -3.24 12.54 -1.94
C ILE A 26 -3.69 13.48 -0.84
N THR A 27 -3.83 12.98 0.37
CA THR A 27 -4.26 13.75 1.54
C THR A 27 -3.09 14.30 2.35
N MET A 28 -1.92 13.64 2.24
CA MET A 28 -0.64 14.14 2.76
C MET A 28 0.44 13.78 1.76
N ASP A 29 1.17 14.77 1.30
CA ASP A 29 2.24 14.61 0.30
C ASP A 29 3.62 14.68 0.96
N LEU A 30 4.63 14.26 0.19
CA LEU A 30 6.03 14.41 0.57
C LEU A 30 6.43 15.88 0.62
N MET A 31 7.21 16.24 1.61
CA MET A 31 7.82 17.59 1.74
C MET A 31 9.15 17.69 0.97
N GLN A 32 9.80 16.56 0.70
CA GLN A 32 11.11 16.49 0.10
C GLN A 32 11.03 16.49 -1.44
N ASP A 33 12.01 17.11 -2.08
CA ASP A 33 12.32 16.87 -3.49
C ASP A 33 13.05 15.53 -3.60
N ILE A 34 12.43 14.55 -4.28
CA ILE A 34 12.96 13.20 -4.41
C ILE A 34 13.87 13.00 -5.64
N SER A 35 14.12 14.05 -6.43
CA SER A 35 14.87 13.94 -7.68
C SER A 35 16.34 13.50 -7.50
N GLN A 36 16.88 13.61 -6.29
CA GLN A 36 18.24 13.20 -5.95
C GLN A 36 18.31 11.91 -5.12
N TYR A 37 17.18 11.21 -4.98
CA TYR A 37 17.07 10.04 -4.12
C TYR A 37 16.75 8.78 -4.91
N HIS A 38 17.30 7.67 -4.44
CA HIS A 38 16.72 6.34 -4.68
C HIS A 38 15.57 6.15 -3.71
N VAL A 39 14.38 5.94 -4.22
CA VAL A 39 13.16 5.88 -3.42
C VAL A 39 12.68 4.45 -3.29
N ILE A 40 12.35 4.03 -2.07
CA ILE A 40 11.70 2.77 -1.76
C ILE A 40 10.35 3.08 -1.12
N ILE A 41 9.29 2.62 -1.73
CA ILE A 41 7.94 2.62 -1.15
C ILE A 41 7.82 1.36 -0.30
N ALA A 42 7.51 1.54 0.99
CA ALA A 42 7.19 0.45 1.90
C ALA A 42 5.68 0.42 2.15
N GLU A 43 5.04 -0.68 1.78
CA GLU A 43 3.61 -0.92 1.95
C GLU A 43 3.36 -2.07 2.92
N ASP A 44 2.28 -1.98 3.67
CA ASP A 44 1.82 -3.07 4.52
C ASP A 44 1.18 -4.18 3.70
N ILE A 45 0.33 -3.82 2.75
CA ILE A 45 -0.38 -4.77 1.89
C ILE A 45 -0.62 -4.21 0.49
N ILE A 46 -0.41 -5.03 -0.53
CA ILE A 46 -0.87 -4.75 -1.89
C ILE A 46 -2.06 -5.64 -2.19
N ASP A 47 -3.22 -5.04 -2.32
CA ASP A 47 -4.48 -5.68 -2.70
C ASP A 47 -4.71 -5.52 -4.21
N THR A 48 -5.64 -4.69 -4.64
CA THR A 48 -5.90 -4.45 -6.07
C THR A 48 -4.74 -3.76 -6.80
N GLY A 49 -3.91 -3.03 -6.08
CA GLY A 49 -2.77 -2.28 -6.59
C GLY A 49 -3.12 -0.93 -7.19
N ARG A 50 -4.39 -0.56 -7.29
CA ARG A 50 -4.83 0.70 -7.94
C ARG A 50 -4.23 1.93 -7.29
N THR A 51 -4.38 2.07 -5.97
CA THR A 51 -3.85 3.21 -5.23
C THR A 51 -2.35 3.33 -5.38
N LEU A 52 -1.64 2.23 -5.16
CA LEU A 52 -0.18 2.20 -5.29
C LEU A 52 0.29 2.52 -6.71
N ASN A 53 -0.43 2.02 -7.73
CA ASN A 53 -0.10 2.31 -9.13
C ASN A 53 -0.17 3.82 -9.43
N ASP A 54 -1.17 4.51 -8.91
CA ASP A 54 -1.31 5.96 -9.11
C ASP A 54 -0.28 6.75 -8.29
N VAL A 55 0.02 6.32 -7.07
CA VAL A 55 1.12 6.87 -6.26
C VAL A 55 2.45 6.69 -7.00
N MET A 56 2.71 5.52 -7.56
CA MET A 56 3.96 5.28 -8.32
C MET A 56 4.06 6.17 -9.56
N LYS A 57 2.97 6.36 -10.31
CA LYS A 57 2.96 7.30 -11.45
C LYS A 57 3.29 8.72 -11.02
N LEU A 58 2.68 9.17 -9.90
CA LEU A 58 2.97 10.49 -9.35
C LEU A 58 4.44 10.63 -8.95
N LEU A 59 4.97 9.67 -8.19
CA LEU A 59 6.37 9.72 -7.74
C LEU A 59 7.36 9.61 -8.92
N LYS A 60 7.07 8.79 -9.93
CA LYS A 60 7.87 8.74 -11.16
C LYS A 60 7.90 10.08 -11.89
N SER A 61 6.80 10.82 -11.90
CA SER A 61 6.75 12.15 -12.52
C SER A 61 7.65 13.19 -11.84
N ARG A 62 8.11 12.91 -10.63
CA ARG A 62 9.06 13.73 -9.85
C ARG A 62 10.52 13.35 -10.07
N ASN A 63 10.78 12.45 -11.02
CA ASN A 63 12.11 12.05 -11.48
C ASN A 63 13.08 11.58 -10.38
N PRO A 64 12.70 10.62 -9.51
CA PRO A 64 13.67 10.03 -8.58
C PRO A 64 14.75 9.26 -9.35
N LEU A 65 15.92 9.07 -8.74
CA LEU A 65 17.00 8.27 -9.33
C LEU A 65 16.59 6.82 -9.57
N SER A 66 15.78 6.27 -8.68
CA SER A 66 15.07 4.99 -8.87
C SER A 66 13.84 4.96 -7.97
N LEU A 67 12.87 4.10 -8.32
CA LEU A 67 11.67 3.87 -7.53
C LEU A 67 11.43 2.37 -7.44
N LYS A 68 11.40 1.85 -6.22
CA LYS A 68 11.18 0.45 -5.89
C LYS A 68 10.04 0.30 -4.88
N VAL A 69 9.39 -0.86 -4.88
CA VAL A 69 8.30 -1.19 -3.97
C VAL A 69 8.65 -2.43 -3.17
N VAL A 70 8.49 -2.34 -1.87
CA VAL A 70 8.58 -3.46 -0.93
C VAL A 70 7.25 -3.56 -0.19
N THR A 71 6.68 -4.75 -0.10
CA THR A 71 5.44 -4.97 0.65
C THR A 71 5.61 -6.10 1.66
N LEU A 72 4.93 -5.97 2.80
CA LEU A 72 4.83 -7.05 3.78
C LEU A 72 3.93 -8.16 3.25
N LEU A 73 2.73 -7.82 2.82
CA LEU A 73 1.74 -8.75 2.29
C LEU A 73 1.40 -8.43 0.84
N ASP A 74 1.29 -9.47 0.02
CA ASP A 74 0.89 -9.35 -1.38
C ASP A 74 -0.27 -10.31 -1.67
N LYS A 75 -1.33 -9.78 -2.29
CA LYS A 75 -2.49 -10.54 -2.76
C LYS A 75 -2.54 -10.50 -4.29
N PRO A 76 -1.76 -11.30 -5.00
CA PRO A 76 -1.71 -11.26 -6.46
C PRO A 76 -3.06 -11.59 -7.12
N ASP A 77 -3.88 -12.45 -6.49
CA ASP A 77 -5.21 -12.82 -7.00
C ASP A 77 -6.21 -11.65 -7.05
N ARG A 78 -5.94 -10.60 -6.27
CA ARG A 78 -6.76 -9.37 -6.23
C ARG A 78 -6.30 -8.30 -7.19
N ARG A 79 -5.17 -8.48 -7.86
CA ARG A 79 -4.55 -7.47 -8.71
C ARG A 79 -5.48 -7.06 -9.86
N LEU A 80 -5.71 -5.76 -10.02
CA LEU A 80 -6.51 -5.15 -11.08
C LEU A 80 -5.71 -4.27 -12.03
N VAL A 81 -4.42 -4.11 -11.76
CA VAL A 81 -3.48 -3.31 -12.56
C VAL A 81 -2.21 -4.09 -12.79
N ASP A 82 -1.46 -3.74 -13.83
CA ASP A 82 -0.14 -4.33 -14.10
C ASP A 82 0.90 -3.72 -13.14
N LEU A 83 0.96 -4.28 -11.95
CA LEU A 83 1.86 -3.85 -10.88
C LEU A 83 2.31 -5.06 -10.05
N GLU A 84 3.62 -5.19 -9.92
CA GLU A 84 4.26 -6.14 -9.03
C GLU A 84 5.20 -5.40 -8.07
N ALA A 85 5.29 -5.86 -6.83
CA ALA A 85 6.31 -5.39 -5.90
C ALA A 85 7.69 -5.90 -6.34
N ASP A 86 8.72 -5.09 -6.11
CA ASP A 86 10.10 -5.55 -6.30
C ASP A 86 10.47 -6.61 -5.26
N ILE A 87 9.94 -6.47 -4.04
CA ILE A 87 10.07 -7.45 -2.97
C ILE A 87 8.73 -7.60 -2.27
N SER A 88 8.22 -8.84 -2.23
CA SER A 88 7.07 -9.25 -1.40
C SER A 88 7.58 -10.19 -0.31
N LEU A 89 7.30 -9.89 0.95
CA LEU A 89 7.75 -10.74 2.06
C LEU A 89 6.84 -11.96 2.22
N PHE A 90 5.53 -11.76 2.08
CA PHE A 90 4.56 -12.85 2.15
C PHE A 90 3.52 -12.69 1.05
N THR A 91 3.28 -13.77 0.30
CA THR A 91 2.17 -13.87 -0.64
C THR A 91 1.02 -14.58 0.05
N ILE A 92 -0.15 -13.96 0.07
CA ILE A 92 -1.34 -14.49 0.72
C ILE A 92 -2.50 -14.60 -0.28
N PRO A 93 -3.45 -15.54 -0.08
CA PRO A 93 -4.66 -15.60 -0.88
C PRO A 93 -5.60 -14.42 -0.60
N ASP A 94 -6.76 -14.40 -1.27
CA ASP A 94 -7.78 -13.36 -1.06
C ASP A 94 -8.49 -13.57 0.29
N LEU A 95 -7.81 -13.21 1.36
CA LEU A 95 -8.30 -13.22 2.73
C LEU A 95 -8.36 -11.81 3.27
N PHE A 96 -9.35 -11.53 4.12
CA PHE A 96 -9.36 -10.30 4.90
C PHE A 96 -8.49 -10.50 6.14
N VAL A 97 -7.48 -9.64 6.32
CA VAL A 97 -6.51 -9.78 7.40
C VAL A 97 -6.48 -8.54 8.29
N ILE A 98 -6.23 -8.76 9.57
CA ILE A 98 -6.17 -7.74 10.61
C ILE A 98 -4.91 -7.91 11.45
N GLY A 99 -4.61 -6.91 12.26
CA GLY A 99 -3.46 -6.91 13.15
C GLY A 99 -2.20 -6.36 12.51
N TYR A 100 -1.21 -6.11 13.33
CA TYR A 100 0.07 -5.53 12.92
C TYR A 100 -0.06 -4.19 12.19
N GLY A 101 -1.06 -3.36 12.59
CA GLY A 101 -1.43 -2.11 11.96
C GLY A 101 -2.64 -2.19 11.04
N LEU A 102 -2.95 -3.34 10.49
CA LEU A 102 -4.13 -3.58 9.66
C LEU A 102 -5.40 -3.62 10.52
N ASP A 103 -6.50 -3.12 9.98
CA ASP A 103 -7.75 -2.94 10.72
C ASP A 103 -8.98 -3.54 10.05
N CYS A 104 -10.02 -3.66 10.87
CA CYS A 104 -11.41 -3.74 10.43
C CYS A 104 -12.21 -2.70 11.22
N GLY A 105 -12.74 -1.68 10.52
CA GLY A 105 -13.50 -0.61 11.18
C GLY A 105 -12.72 0.17 12.23
N GLU A 106 -11.43 0.43 12.00
CA GLU A 106 -10.48 1.13 12.87
C GLU A 106 -10.05 0.37 14.13
N ILE A 107 -10.44 -0.90 14.27
CA ILE A 107 -10.06 -1.76 15.39
C ILE A 107 -9.10 -2.88 14.94
N TYR A 108 -8.47 -3.55 15.89
CA TYR A 108 -7.51 -4.66 15.72
C TYR A 108 -6.10 -4.26 15.25
N ARG A 109 -5.80 -3.00 14.99
CA ARG A 109 -4.44 -2.54 14.61
C ARG A 109 -3.37 -2.89 15.64
N ASN A 110 -3.77 -3.04 16.91
CA ASN A 110 -2.89 -3.30 18.06
C ASN A 110 -2.49 -4.76 18.24
N LEU A 111 -3.06 -5.68 17.47
CA LEU A 111 -2.66 -7.09 17.56
C LEU A 111 -1.19 -7.25 17.15
N PRO A 112 -0.35 -7.93 17.94
CA PRO A 112 1.07 -8.11 17.65
C PRO A 112 1.34 -9.24 16.64
N TYR A 113 0.35 -9.60 15.87
CA TYR A 113 0.38 -10.61 14.82
C TYR A 113 -0.65 -10.25 13.74
N ILE A 114 -0.54 -10.91 12.59
CA ILE A 114 -1.53 -10.83 11.52
C ILE A 114 -2.42 -12.06 11.59
N ALA A 115 -3.72 -11.85 11.55
CA ALA A 115 -4.71 -12.92 11.58
C ALA A 115 -5.72 -12.73 10.44
N GLU A 116 -6.28 -13.83 9.97
CA GLU A 116 -7.49 -13.82 9.15
C GLU A 116 -8.66 -13.32 9.99
N TYR A 117 -9.46 -12.45 9.41
CA TYR A 117 -10.66 -11.94 10.04
C TYR A 117 -11.87 -12.64 9.45
N ASP A 118 -12.63 -13.31 10.31
CA ASP A 118 -13.92 -13.91 9.96
C ASP A 118 -15.02 -13.16 10.72
N GLU A 119 -16.05 -12.69 10.00
CA GLU A 119 -17.19 -12.02 10.62
C GLU A 119 -17.96 -12.96 11.57
N GLU A 120 -17.89 -14.27 11.38
CA GLU A 120 -18.52 -15.26 12.25
C GLU A 120 -17.84 -15.34 13.63
N ASP A 121 -16.58 -14.95 13.75
CA ASP A 121 -15.84 -14.95 15.03
C ASP A 121 -16.28 -13.83 15.99
N LEU A 122 -17.13 -12.90 15.53
CA LEU A 122 -17.66 -11.79 16.34
C LEU A 122 -19.02 -12.08 16.99
N ALA A 123 -19.53 -13.24 16.82
CA ALA A 123 -20.80 -13.64 17.39
C ALA A 123 -20.70 -13.96 18.90
#